data_6457774c5f754d2e8effe06c5cfae1fe
#
_entry.id   6457774c5f754d2e8effe06c5cfae1fe
#
_cell.length_a   1.000
_cell.length_b   1.000
_cell.length_c   1.000
_cell.angle_alpha   90.00
_cell.angle_beta   90.00
_cell.angle_gamma   90.00
#
_symmetry.space_group_name_H-M   'P 1'
#
loop_
_entity.id
_entity.type
_entity.pdbx_description
1 polymer ?
#
loop_
_entity_poly.entity_id
_entity_poly.type
_entity_poly.pdbx_seq_one_letter_code
_entity_poly.pdbx_strand_id
1 'polypeptide(L)'
;HPFKNHPFKVLDDEKMQDLVESVKINGVLTPVLLRMDENEEYEMVSGHRRMHAAQLAGLTTIPAIVRELSDDDAIVAMVDANIQREELLPSEKAFAYKMKLAAMKRQAGRPKSNSGQNDQNLIGTVSRDVLAEQVGESSKQIQRYIRLTELIPELLDLVDNKKLQFTVAVDISYIDKEVQEWI
;
A
#
# COMPACT_ATOMS: atom_id res chain seq x y z
N HIS A 1 9.30 -12.79 -7.22
CA HIS A 1 7.87 -12.84 -6.85
C HIS A 1 7.34 -11.45 -6.46
N PRO A 2 6.01 -11.20 -6.46
CA PRO A 2 5.44 -9.94 -5.99
C PRO A 2 5.59 -9.77 -4.48
N PHE A 3 5.52 -8.53 -4.00
CA PHE A 3 5.56 -8.20 -2.58
C PHE A 3 4.39 -8.85 -1.83
N LYS A 4 4.68 -9.46 -0.67
CA LYS A 4 3.68 -10.12 0.17
C LYS A 4 2.63 -9.10 0.65
N ASN A 5 1.36 -9.43 0.47
CA ASN A 5 0.23 -8.56 0.85
C ASN A 5 0.24 -7.17 0.18
N HIS A 6 0.71 -7.09 -1.08
CA HIS A 6 0.71 -5.85 -1.85
C HIS A 6 -0.70 -5.29 -2.00
N PRO A 7 -1.00 -4.08 -1.45
CA PRO A 7 -2.38 -3.58 -1.39
C PRO A 7 -2.88 -2.99 -2.70
N PHE A 8 -1.98 -2.64 -3.62
CA PHE A 8 -2.31 -1.92 -4.84
C PHE A 8 -2.63 -2.88 -5.98
N LYS A 9 -3.81 -2.73 -6.57
CA LYS A 9 -4.25 -3.56 -7.69
C LYS A 9 -3.53 -3.16 -8.99
N VAL A 10 -3.20 -4.14 -9.80
CA VAL A 10 -2.76 -3.94 -11.19
C VAL A 10 -3.96 -4.22 -12.07
N LEU A 11 -4.52 -3.17 -12.68
CA LEU A 11 -5.71 -3.24 -13.51
C LEU A 11 -5.32 -3.18 -14.98
N ASP A 12 -6.03 -3.94 -15.83
CA ASP A 12 -5.93 -3.91 -17.29
C ASP A 12 -6.89 -2.86 -17.86
N ASP A 13 -6.69 -1.61 -17.43
CA ASP A 13 -7.44 -0.43 -17.86
C ASP A 13 -6.80 0.25 -19.09
N GLU A 14 -7.43 1.31 -19.59
CA GLU A 14 -6.92 2.11 -20.71
C GLU A 14 -5.51 2.65 -20.45
N LYS A 15 -5.24 3.09 -19.20
CA LYS A 15 -3.91 3.56 -18.78
C LYS A 15 -2.85 2.43 -18.79
N MET A 16 -3.27 1.19 -18.62
CA MET A 16 -2.36 0.04 -18.78
C MET A 16 -2.06 -0.19 -20.25
N GLN A 17 -3.04 -0.04 -21.14
CA GLN A 17 -2.82 -0.16 -22.60
C GLN A 17 -1.85 0.90 -23.10
N ASP A 18 -2.01 2.16 -22.70
CA ASP A 18 -1.09 3.25 -23.00
C ASP A 18 0.34 2.93 -22.50
N LEU A 19 0.45 2.38 -21.29
CA LEU A 19 1.74 1.98 -20.75
C LEU A 19 2.36 0.83 -21.54
N VAL A 20 1.58 -0.16 -21.98
CA VAL A 20 2.04 -1.27 -22.84
C VAL A 20 2.56 -0.75 -24.17
N GLU A 21 1.85 0.19 -24.81
CA GLU A 21 2.30 0.80 -26.07
C GLU A 21 3.60 1.58 -25.86
N SER A 22 3.70 2.38 -24.80
CA SER A 22 4.93 3.09 -24.46
C SER A 22 6.09 2.13 -24.23
N VAL A 23 5.86 1.03 -23.52
CA VAL A 23 6.87 0.01 -23.22
C VAL A 23 7.30 -0.74 -24.49
N LYS A 24 6.38 -0.99 -25.44
CA LYS A 24 6.74 -1.59 -26.76
C LYS A 24 7.70 -0.72 -27.54
N ILE A 25 7.51 0.61 -27.48
CA ILE A 25 8.31 1.56 -28.28
C ILE A 25 9.65 1.86 -27.58
N ASN A 26 9.62 2.14 -26.29
CA ASN A 26 10.74 2.72 -25.55
C ASN A 26 11.40 1.73 -24.57
N GLY A 27 10.84 0.55 -24.38
CA GLY A 27 11.20 -0.33 -23.27
C GLY A 27 10.75 0.23 -21.90
N VAL A 28 11.22 -0.39 -20.84
CA VAL A 28 10.98 0.07 -19.45
C VAL A 28 12.07 1.06 -19.07
N LEU A 29 11.79 2.36 -19.15
CA LEU A 29 12.77 3.43 -18.92
C LEU A 29 13.16 3.56 -17.44
N THR A 30 12.22 3.36 -16.53
CA THR A 30 12.46 3.45 -15.07
C THR A 30 12.58 2.04 -14.51
N PRO A 31 13.72 1.67 -13.88
CA PRO A 31 13.89 0.35 -13.31
C PRO A 31 12.85 0.01 -12.24
N VAL A 32 12.50 -1.26 -12.14
CA VAL A 32 11.73 -1.78 -11.00
C VAL A 32 12.62 -1.91 -9.77
N LEU A 33 12.05 -1.86 -8.56
CA LEU A 33 12.78 -2.02 -7.31
C LEU A 33 12.56 -3.43 -6.77
N LEU A 34 13.64 -4.15 -6.56
CA LEU A 34 13.68 -5.48 -5.99
C LEU A 34 14.46 -5.46 -4.67
N ARG A 35 14.18 -6.43 -3.80
CA ARG A 35 15.04 -6.81 -2.67
C ARG A 35 15.24 -8.32 -2.65
N MET A 36 16.21 -8.81 -1.89
CA MET A 36 16.28 -10.21 -1.50
C MET A 36 15.36 -10.43 -0.30
N ASP A 37 14.55 -11.47 -0.34
CA ASP A 37 13.76 -11.91 0.81
C ASP A 37 14.55 -12.87 1.72
N GLU A 38 13.90 -13.39 2.78
CA GLU A 38 14.51 -14.33 3.73
C GLU A 38 14.89 -15.69 3.10
N ASN A 39 14.34 -16.02 1.94
CA ASN A 39 14.62 -17.26 1.20
C ASN A 39 15.66 -17.06 0.08
N GLU A 40 16.34 -15.92 0.05
CA GLU A 40 17.26 -15.53 -1.01
C GLU A 40 16.59 -15.42 -2.40
N GLU A 41 15.28 -15.16 -2.44
CA GLU A 41 14.53 -14.91 -3.66
C GLU A 41 14.32 -13.40 -3.89
N TYR A 42 14.20 -12.98 -5.17
CA TYR A 42 13.91 -11.61 -5.50
C TYR A 42 12.43 -11.27 -5.30
N GLU A 43 12.15 -10.37 -4.36
CA GLU A 43 10.83 -9.82 -4.09
C GLU A 43 10.70 -8.42 -4.71
N MET A 44 9.63 -8.18 -5.46
CA MET A 44 9.39 -6.88 -6.11
C MET A 44 8.72 -5.90 -5.15
N VAL A 45 9.46 -4.88 -4.73
CA VAL A 45 9.00 -3.82 -3.84
C VAL A 45 8.19 -2.76 -4.60
N SER A 46 8.63 -2.39 -5.82
CA SER A 46 7.94 -1.40 -6.64
C SER A 46 8.12 -1.65 -8.13
N GLY A 47 7.10 -1.30 -8.91
CA GLY A 47 7.12 -1.40 -10.36
C GLY A 47 6.20 -2.47 -10.93
N HIS A 48 5.24 -3.00 -10.17
CA HIS A 48 4.31 -4.05 -10.60
C HIS A 48 3.58 -3.72 -11.92
N ARG A 49 3.11 -2.49 -12.11
CA ARG A 49 2.47 -2.06 -13.36
C ARG A 49 3.44 -2.09 -14.55
N ARG A 50 4.71 -1.68 -14.35
CA ARG A 50 5.76 -1.72 -15.39
C ARG A 50 6.13 -3.15 -15.76
N MET A 51 6.22 -4.03 -14.77
CA MET A 51 6.44 -5.46 -15.00
C MET A 51 5.29 -6.07 -15.80
N HIS A 52 4.05 -5.81 -15.40
CA HIS A 52 2.86 -6.31 -16.08
C HIS A 52 2.78 -5.79 -17.53
N ALA A 53 2.99 -4.49 -17.74
CA ALA A 53 3.05 -3.90 -19.08
C ALA A 53 4.17 -4.50 -19.94
N ALA A 54 5.33 -4.78 -19.36
CA ALA A 54 6.45 -5.42 -20.07
C ALA A 54 6.10 -6.85 -20.49
N GLN A 55 5.42 -7.62 -19.65
CA GLN A 55 4.93 -8.97 -19.98
C GLN A 55 3.91 -8.91 -21.14
N LEU A 56 2.94 -7.98 -21.08
CA LEU A 56 1.96 -7.78 -22.15
C LEU A 56 2.62 -7.27 -23.45
N ALA A 57 3.70 -6.50 -23.33
CA ALA A 57 4.50 -6.05 -24.49
C ALA A 57 5.41 -7.14 -25.08
N GLY A 58 5.52 -8.32 -24.43
CA GLY A 58 6.35 -9.44 -24.88
C GLY A 58 7.83 -9.29 -24.54
N LEU A 59 8.21 -8.42 -23.62
CA LEU A 59 9.59 -8.29 -23.17
C LEU A 59 9.97 -9.46 -22.25
N THR A 60 11.16 -10.01 -22.45
CA THR A 60 11.71 -11.12 -21.63
C THR A 60 12.52 -10.61 -20.44
N THR A 61 13.00 -9.38 -20.49
CA THR A 61 13.80 -8.75 -19.43
C THR A 61 13.43 -7.29 -19.27
N ILE A 62 13.56 -6.79 -18.04
CA ILE A 62 13.37 -5.38 -17.71
C ILE A 62 14.49 -4.91 -16.76
N PRO A 63 14.85 -3.61 -16.78
CA PRO A 63 15.83 -3.08 -15.86
C PRO A 63 15.30 -3.13 -14.41
N ALA A 64 16.16 -3.55 -13.50
CA ALA A 64 15.86 -3.65 -12.07
C ALA A 64 17.00 -3.10 -11.22
N ILE A 65 16.66 -2.52 -10.08
CA ILE A 65 17.59 -2.14 -9.03
C ILE A 65 17.32 -3.04 -7.83
N VAL A 66 18.34 -3.74 -7.38
CA VAL A 66 18.28 -4.56 -6.16
C VAL A 66 18.81 -3.73 -5.00
N ARG A 67 18.05 -3.65 -3.91
CA ARG A 67 18.47 -2.99 -2.66
C ARG A 67 18.31 -3.93 -1.48
N GLU A 68 19.21 -3.81 -0.54
CA GLU A 68 19.06 -4.42 0.79
C GLU A 68 18.07 -3.57 1.59
N LEU A 69 16.89 -4.11 1.83
CA LEU A 69 15.80 -3.45 2.58
C LEU A 69 15.27 -4.41 3.62
N SER A 70 15.12 -3.94 4.85
CA SER A 70 14.34 -4.65 5.85
C SER A 70 12.86 -4.73 5.43
N ASP A 71 12.07 -5.61 6.07
CA ASP A 71 10.64 -5.71 5.77
C ASP A 71 9.91 -4.37 5.96
N ASP A 72 10.24 -3.65 7.02
CA ASP A 72 9.64 -2.35 7.31
C ASP A 72 10.06 -1.29 6.28
N ASP A 73 11.34 -1.24 5.88
CA ASP A 73 11.80 -0.32 4.85
C ASP A 73 11.18 -0.63 3.49
N ALA A 74 11.01 -1.91 3.17
CA ALA A 74 10.35 -2.34 1.94
C ALA A 74 8.87 -1.95 1.91
N ILE A 75 8.14 -2.12 3.03
CA ILE A 75 6.76 -1.66 3.17
C ILE A 75 6.67 -0.14 2.96
N VAL A 76 7.52 0.63 3.62
CA VAL A 76 7.55 2.09 3.47
C VAL A 76 7.83 2.47 2.02
N ALA A 77 8.86 1.90 1.40
CA ALA A 77 9.23 2.18 0.01
C ALA A 77 8.12 1.80 -0.98
N MET A 78 7.45 0.65 -0.78
CA MET A 78 6.33 0.20 -1.61
C MET A 78 5.14 1.15 -1.52
N VAL A 79 4.76 1.58 -0.31
CA VAL A 79 3.66 2.52 -0.12
C VAL A 79 4.00 3.89 -0.70
N ASP A 80 5.20 4.43 -0.45
CA ASP A 80 5.64 5.72 -0.96
C ASP A 80 5.65 5.78 -2.49
N ALA A 81 6.05 4.69 -3.14
CA ALA A 81 6.06 4.59 -4.59
C ALA A 81 4.65 4.60 -5.23
N ASN A 82 3.60 4.32 -4.46
CA ASN A 82 2.23 4.20 -4.96
C ASN A 82 1.26 5.26 -4.42
N ILE A 83 1.53 5.84 -3.22
CA ILE A 83 0.58 6.72 -2.52
C ILE A 83 0.27 8.01 -3.29
N GLN A 84 1.16 8.42 -4.18
CA GLN A 84 1.01 9.63 -5.01
C GLN A 84 0.18 9.39 -6.29
N ARG A 85 -0.34 8.16 -6.49
CA ARG A 85 -1.21 7.87 -7.63
C ARG A 85 -2.55 8.57 -7.44
N GLU A 86 -3.02 9.27 -8.49
CA GLU A 86 -4.25 10.05 -8.44
C GLU A 86 -5.52 9.21 -8.19
N GLU A 87 -5.51 7.95 -8.59
CA GLU A 87 -6.68 7.08 -8.59
C GLU A 87 -6.51 5.85 -7.69
N LEU A 88 -6.16 6.08 -6.42
CA LEU A 88 -6.16 5.01 -5.44
C LEU A 88 -7.57 4.72 -4.95
N LEU A 89 -7.94 3.44 -4.95
CA LEU A 89 -9.19 2.99 -4.36
C LEU A 89 -9.17 3.22 -2.84
N PRO A 90 -10.34 3.46 -2.22
CA PRO A 90 -10.45 3.56 -0.76
C PRO A 90 -9.83 2.36 -0.01
N SER A 91 -10.03 1.14 -0.52
CA SER A 91 -9.42 -0.07 0.02
C SER A 91 -7.89 -0.04 -0.06
N GLU A 92 -7.34 0.37 -1.21
CA GLU A 92 -5.89 0.47 -1.41
C GLU A 92 -5.27 1.46 -0.41
N LYS A 93 -5.87 2.65 -0.25
CA LYS A 93 -5.45 3.64 0.77
C LYS A 93 -5.53 3.05 2.18
N ALA A 94 -6.63 2.37 2.51
CA ALA A 94 -6.85 1.79 3.83
C ALA A 94 -5.74 0.81 4.22
N PHE A 95 -5.46 -0.18 3.38
CA PHE A 95 -4.41 -1.16 3.64
C PHE A 95 -3.00 -0.56 3.58
N ALA A 96 -2.74 0.34 2.61
CA ALA A 96 -1.45 1.02 2.51
C ALA A 96 -1.14 1.85 3.76
N TYR A 97 -2.08 2.64 4.25
CA TYR A 97 -1.90 3.43 5.48
C TYR A 97 -1.71 2.53 6.71
N LYS A 98 -2.49 1.45 6.83
CA LYS A 98 -2.34 0.48 7.92
C LYS A 98 -0.95 -0.15 7.92
N MET A 99 -0.48 -0.62 6.77
CA MET A 99 0.83 -1.26 6.61
C MET A 99 1.97 -0.28 6.91
N LYS A 100 1.96 0.91 6.30
CA LYS A 100 3.00 1.92 6.49
C LYS A 100 3.06 2.40 7.94
N LEU A 101 1.91 2.68 8.56
CA LEU A 101 1.85 3.11 9.96
C LEU A 101 2.39 2.03 10.90
N ALA A 102 2.08 0.75 10.64
CA ALA A 102 2.61 -0.37 11.42
C ALA A 102 4.13 -0.49 11.26
N ALA A 103 4.67 -0.37 10.04
CA ALA A 103 6.11 -0.38 9.78
C ALA A 103 6.82 0.78 10.47
N MET A 104 6.32 2.01 10.35
CA MET A 104 6.89 3.20 11.02
C MET A 104 6.90 3.05 12.56
N LYS A 105 5.85 2.47 13.14
CA LYS A 105 5.80 2.21 14.59
C LYS A 105 6.85 1.19 15.02
N ARG A 106 7.07 0.11 14.26
CA ARG A 106 8.11 -0.89 14.57
C ARG A 106 9.52 -0.29 14.46
N GLN A 107 9.75 0.54 13.45
CA GLN A 107 11.03 1.26 13.29
C GLN A 107 11.29 2.22 14.45
N ALA A 108 10.28 2.99 14.89
CA ALA A 108 10.38 3.93 16.00
C ALA A 108 10.48 3.22 17.36
N GLY A 109 9.82 2.07 17.52
CA GLY A 109 9.81 1.26 18.75
C GLY A 109 10.99 0.30 18.91
N ARG A 110 11.95 0.25 17.98
CA ARG A 110 13.20 -0.50 18.15
C ARG A 110 13.99 0.14 19.31
N PRO A 111 14.22 -0.55 20.45
CA PRO A 111 14.69 0.09 21.66
C PRO A 111 16.09 0.64 21.46
N LYS A 112 16.20 1.96 21.44
CA LYS A 112 17.35 2.64 22.00
C LYS A 112 17.11 2.54 23.51
N SER A 113 17.88 1.68 24.19
CA SER A 113 17.96 1.47 25.64
C SER A 113 17.36 2.63 26.46
N ASN A 114 16.34 2.33 27.31
CA ASN A 114 15.68 3.20 28.29
C ASN A 114 14.56 4.13 27.81
N SER A 115 13.34 3.61 27.61
CA SER A 115 12.15 4.45 27.70
C SER A 115 10.91 3.66 28.11
N GLY A 116 10.13 4.24 29.01
CA GLY A 116 9.01 3.59 29.68
C GLY A 116 7.73 3.50 28.86
N GLN A 117 6.70 2.82 29.40
CA GLN A 117 5.42 2.47 28.78
C GLN A 117 4.59 3.63 28.19
N ASN A 118 4.89 4.89 28.53
CA ASN A 118 4.20 6.07 27.98
C ASN A 118 4.61 6.43 26.54
N ASP A 119 5.72 5.91 26.05
CA ASP A 119 6.27 6.30 24.74
C ASP A 119 5.53 5.66 23.55
N GLN A 120 4.87 4.51 23.72
CA GLN A 120 4.22 3.81 22.61
C GLN A 120 3.01 4.57 22.03
N ASN A 121 2.24 5.26 22.86
CA ASN A 121 1.10 6.07 22.42
C ASN A 121 1.57 7.36 21.73
N LEU A 122 2.64 7.97 22.23
CA LEU A 122 3.30 9.13 21.62
C LEU A 122 3.91 8.78 20.26
N ILE A 123 4.66 7.67 20.16
CA ILE A 123 5.24 7.16 18.93
C ILE A 123 4.14 6.89 17.89
N GLY A 124 3.02 6.30 18.29
CA GLY A 124 1.90 6.04 17.39
C GLY A 124 1.21 7.30 16.87
N THR A 125 1.15 8.36 17.67
CA THR A 125 0.59 9.65 17.28
C THR A 125 1.56 10.38 16.33
N VAL A 126 2.83 10.47 16.68
CA VAL A 126 3.88 11.08 15.85
C VAL A 126 3.96 10.39 14.47
N SER A 127 3.97 9.06 14.43
CA SER A 127 4.05 8.32 13.17
C SER A 127 2.82 8.60 12.27
N ARG A 128 1.64 8.75 12.86
CA ARG A 128 0.42 9.05 12.10
C ARG A 128 0.42 10.49 11.58
N ASP A 129 0.90 11.44 12.37
CA ASP A 129 0.98 12.85 11.98
C ASP A 129 2.01 13.03 10.84
N VAL A 130 3.14 12.34 10.92
CA VAL A 130 4.14 12.30 9.85
C VAL A 130 3.54 11.70 8.57
N LEU A 131 2.80 10.58 8.67
CA LEU A 131 2.12 10.00 7.51
C LEU A 131 1.10 10.96 6.92
N ALA A 132 0.31 11.61 7.76
CA ALA A 132 -0.72 12.58 7.35
C ALA A 132 -0.11 13.75 6.56
N GLU A 133 0.99 14.31 7.04
CA GLU A 133 1.73 15.36 6.35
C GLU A 133 2.27 14.89 4.98
N GLN A 134 2.84 13.69 4.91
CA GLN A 134 3.37 13.12 3.67
C GLN A 134 2.32 12.92 2.57
N VAL A 135 1.08 12.58 2.95
CA VAL A 135 0.01 12.29 2.00
C VAL A 135 -0.97 13.46 1.80
N GLY A 136 -0.77 14.56 2.54
CA GLY A 136 -1.64 15.74 2.46
C GLY A 136 -3.05 15.53 3.04
N GLU A 137 -3.20 14.58 3.98
CA GLU A 137 -4.47 14.28 4.64
C GLU A 137 -4.40 14.57 6.15
N SER A 138 -5.53 14.68 6.83
CA SER A 138 -5.52 14.83 8.29
C SER A 138 -5.30 13.47 8.98
N SER A 139 -4.69 13.48 10.18
CA SER A 139 -4.52 12.28 11.00
C SER A 139 -5.85 11.56 11.29
N LYS A 140 -6.95 12.34 11.40
CA LYS A 140 -8.31 11.79 11.54
C LYS A 140 -8.77 11.06 10.28
N GLN A 141 -8.46 11.60 9.10
CA GLN A 141 -8.82 10.97 7.83
C GLN A 141 -8.02 9.68 7.62
N ILE A 142 -6.72 9.66 7.96
CA ILE A 142 -5.90 8.44 7.97
C ILE A 142 -6.55 7.34 8.82
N GLN A 143 -7.02 7.68 10.03
CA GLN A 143 -7.71 6.71 10.89
C GLN A 143 -9.00 6.18 10.26
N ARG A 144 -9.78 7.04 9.62
CA ARG A 144 -11.02 6.63 8.94
C ARG A 144 -10.74 5.68 7.79
N TYR A 145 -9.69 5.92 7.00
CA TYR A 145 -9.27 4.96 5.97
C TYR A 145 -8.86 3.64 6.60
N ILE A 146 -8.01 3.65 7.63
CA ILE A 146 -7.58 2.41 8.29
C ILE A 146 -8.78 1.62 8.84
N ARG A 147 -9.83 2.30 9.33
CA ARG A 147 -11.06 1.62 9.80
C ARG A 147 -11.73 0.78 8.70
N LEU A 148 -11.64 1.16 7.44
CA LEU A 148 -12.21 0.36 6.33
C LEU A 148 -11.61 -1.05 6.25
N THR A 149 -10.40 -1.28 6.76
CA THR A 149 -9.79 -2.62 6.79
C THR A 149 -10.51 -3.62 7.72
N GLU A 150 -11.45 -3.14 8.54
CA GLU A 150 -12.28 -3.95 9.41
C GLU A 150 -13.62 -4.36 8.76
N LEU A 151 -13.90 -3.88 7.54
CA LEU A 151 -15.05 -4.33 6.75
C LEU A 151 -14.81 -5.73 6.18
N ILE A 152 -15.90 -6.46 5.96
CA ILE A 152 -15.87 -7.66 5.13
C ILE A 152 -15.56 -7.29 3.66
N PRO A 153 -14.97 -8.20 2.86
CA PRO A 153 -14.57 -7.90 1.48
C PRO A 153 -15.70 -7.35 0.61
N GLU A 154 -16.90 -7.87 0.76
CA GLU A 154 -18.09 -7.50 -0.02
C GLU A 154 -18.46 -6.01 0.20
N LEU A 155 -18.46 -5.56 1.44
CA LEU A 155 -18.75 -4.16 1.78
C LEU A 155 -17.61 -3.24 1.32
N LEU A 156 -16.37 -3.70 1.42
CA LEU A 156 -15.22 -2.94 0.95
C LEU A 156 -15.25 -2.74 -0.57
N ASP A 157 -15.65 -3.77 -1.31
CA ASP A 157 -15.85 -3.67 -2.76
C ASP A 157 -16.99 -2.69 -3.14
N LEU A 158 -18.04 -2.61 -2.33
CA LEU A 158 -19.08 -1.59 -2.53
C LEU A 158 -18.56 -0.16 -2.33
N VAL A 159 -17.61 0.03 -1.40
CA VAL A 159 -16.95 1.35 -1.21
C VAL A 159 -16.08 1.69 -2.41
N ASP A 160 -15.28 0.75 -2.90
CA ASP A 160 -14.42 0.93 -4.06
C ASP A 160 -15.23 1.24 -5.33
N ASN A 161 -16.39 0.60 -5.49
CA ASN A 161 -17.30 0.83 -6.60
C ASN A 161 -18.23 2.05 -6.42
N LYS A 162 -18.03 2.87 -5.37
CA LYS A 162 -18.83 4.06 -5.03
C LYS A 162 -20.32 3.76 -4.79
N LYS A 163 -20.69 2.51 -4.50
CA LYS A 163 -22.05 2.08 -4.15
C LYS A 163 -22.37 2.27 -2.68
N LEU A 164 -21.35 2.21 -1.82
CA LEU A 164 -21.43 2.49 -0.40
C LEU A 164 -20.62 3.77 -0.08
N GLN A 165 -21.28 4.74 0.56
CA GLN A 165 -20.62 5.99 0.93
C GLN A 165 -19.53 5.76 1.99
N PHE A 166 -18.37 6.43 1.83
CA PHE A 166 -17.22 6.31 2.71
C PHE A 166 -17.56 6.52 4.20
N THR A 167 -18.40 7.51 4.53
CA THR A 167 -18.82 7.79 5.92
C THR A 167 -19.60 6.65 6.52
N VAL A 168 -20.58 6.13 5.77
CA VAL A 168 -21.40 4.98 6.19
C VAL A 168 -20.56 3.74 6.36
N ALA A 169 -19.63 3.50 5.44
CA ALA A 169 -18.69 2.38 5.51
C ALA A 169 -17.80 2.44 6.77
N VAL A 170 -17.34 3.64 7.16
CA VAL A 170 -16.60 3.84 8.41
C VAL A 170 -17.49 3.52 9.62
N ASP A 171 -18.76 3.91 9.61
CA ASP A 171 -19.68 3.60 10.72
C ASP A 171 -19.95 2.09 10.80
N ILE A 172 -20.19 1.42 9.67
CA ILE A 172 -20.35 -0.05 9.59
C ILE A 172 -19.09 -0.77 10.09
N SER A 173 -17.90 -0.22 9.89
CA SER A 173 -16.64 -0.84 10.33
C SER A 173 -16.52 -1.04 11.86
N TYR A 174 -17.41 -0.43 12.64
CA TYR A 174 -17.48 -0.63 14.10
C TYR A 174 -18.42 -1.76 14.51
N ILE A 175 -19.15 -2.33 13.56
CA ILE A 175 -20.07 -3.46 13.79
C ILE A 175 -19.29 -4.77 13.61
N ASP A 176 -19.65 -5.80 14.39
CA ASP A 176 -19.04 -7.12 14.28
C ASP A 176 -19.20 -7.72 12.89
N LYS A 177 -18.21 -8.45 12.43
CA LYS A 177 -18.18 -9.00 11.04
C LYS A 177 -19.36 -9.91 10.74
N GLU A 178 -19.80 -10.70 11.73
CA GLU A 178 -21.00 -11.56 11.60
C GLU A 178 -22.27 -10.74 11.30
N VAL A 179 -22.37 -9.54 11.87
CA VAL A 179 -23.52 -8.64 11.63
C VAL A 179 -23.35 -7.90 10.29
N GLN A 180 -22.12 -7.62 9.89
CA GLN A 180 -21.85 -7.01 8.57
C GLN A 180 -22.32 -7.90 7.41
N GLU A 181 -22.30 -9.25 7.58
CA GLU A 181 -22.76 -10.20 6.56
C GLU A 181 -24.29 -10.13 6.31
N TRP A 182 -25.04 -9.46 7.19
CA TRP A 182 -26.50 -9.33 7.09
C TRP A 182 -26.95 -8.02 6.43
N ILE A 183 -25.99 -7.13 6.13
CA ILE A 183 -26.22 -5.83 5.49
C ILE A 183 -26.09 -5.94 3.96
#